data_1ea6472ec2be50426b103af3c3b8cdc6
#
_entry.id   1ea6472ec2be50426b103af3c3b8cdc6
#
_cell.length_a   1.000
_cell.length_b   1.000
_cell.length_c   1.000
_cell.angle_alpha   90.00
_cell.angle_beta   90.00
_cell.angle_gamma   90.00
#
_symmetry.space_group_name_H-M   'P 1'
#
loop_
_entity.id
_entity.type
_entity.pdbx_description
1 polymer ?
#
loop_
_entity_poly.entity_id
_entity_poly.type
_entity_poly.pdbx_seq_one_letter_code
_entity_poly.pdbx_strand_id
1 'polypeptide(L)'
;MAIGVEPLIQYLTLSNGGRWQTPNAAWDPHKNEWFDVFNDDIRTSADWGHWSGRGMTWNTQCAFCHMTDFKKNYDITTDSYKSNWKEMGIGCTQCHEDHTNNPDPKTGCMTDLASHNKLKKDHPQRILDSCAACHSRRAEFDDNFHHGEKFGDHYQLLSLIHI
;
A
#
# COMPACT_ATOMS: atom_id res chain seq x y z
N MET A 1 16.43 -2.74 -3.71
CA MET A 1 15.48 -2.21 -4.72
C MET A 1 15.14 -0.77 -4.34
N ALA A 2 15.10 0.17 -5.29
CA ALA A 2 14.65 1.54 -5.02
C ALA A 2 13.13 1.62 -5.13
N ILE A 3 12.50 2.44 -4.27
CA ILE A 3 11.07 2.76 -4.29
C ILE A 3 10.90 4.29 -4.22
N GLY A 4 9.88 4.79 -4.91
CA GLY A 4 9.68 6.24 -5.06
C GLY A 4 10.62 6.86 -6.07
N VAL A 5 10.25 8.02 -6.57
CA VAL A 5 11.04 8.87 -7.48
C VAL A 5 11.03 10.31 -7.01
N GLU A 6 9.94 10.79 -6.45
CA GLU A 6 9.75 12.11 -5.88
C GLU A 6 8.73 12.05 -4.72
N PRO A 7 8.88 12.85 -3.69
CA PRO A 7 9.96 13.82 -3.42
C PRO A 7 11.24 13.17 -2.88
N LEU A 8 11.22 11.87 -2.65
CA LEU A 8 12.37 11.12 -2.14
C LEU A 8 12.45 9.73 -2.77
N ILE A 9 13.66 9.20 -2.81
CA ILE A 9 13.93 7.82 -3.20
C ILE A 9 14.33 7.05 -1.95
N GLN A 10 13.55 6.05 -1.57
CA GLN A 10 13.92 5.09 -0.52
C GLN A 10 14.38 3.77 -1.12
N TYR A 11 15.01 2.96 -0.30
CA TYR A 11 15.54 1.68 -0.72
C TYR A 11 14.95 0.56 0.11
N LEU A 12 14.68 -0.57 -0.54
CA LEU A 12 14.30 -1.81 0.13
C LEU A 12 15.49 -2.75 0.17
N THR A 13 15.73 -3.30 1.34
CA THR A 13 16.69 -4.38 1.57
C THR A 13 15.95 -5.66 1.89
N LEU A 14 16.40 -6.77 1.31
CA LEU A 14 15.81 -8.08 1.60
C LEU A 14 16.44 -8.65 2.87
N SER A 15 15.60 -9.10 3.78
CA SER A 15 15.96 -9.77 5.02
C SER A 15 15.44 -11.22 5.04
N ASN A 16 15.76 -11.95 6.10
CA ASN A 16 15.37 -13.35 6.26
C ASN A 16 13.85 -13.54 6.15
N GLY A 17 13.44 -14.67 5.58
CA GLY A 17 12.03 -15.01 5.40
C GLY A 17 11.32 -14.14 4.37
N GLY A 18 12.02 -13.57 3.40
CA GLY A 18 11.41 -12.74 2.35
C GLY A 18 10.88 -11.40 2.84
N ARG A 19 11.33 -10.93 4.01
CA ARG A 19 10.97 -9.61 4.54
C ARG A 19 11.73 -8.53 3.83
N TRP A 20 11.00 -7.57 3.30
CA TRP A 20 11.56 -6.33 2.81
C TRP A 20 11.57 -5.30 3.93
N GLN A 21 12.69 -4.61 4.10
CA GLN A 21 12.88 -3.58 5.10
C GLN A 21 13.33 -2.28 4.43
N THR A 22 12.86 -1.16 4.98
CA THR A 22 13.20 0.17 4.46
C THR A 22 14.17 0.84 5.43
N PRO A 23 15.46 0.92 5.12
CA PRO A 23 16.42 1.68 5.93
C PRO A 23 15.98 3.14 6.08
N ASN A 24 16.43 3.78 7.15
CA ASN A 24 16.14 5.19 7.40
C ASN A 24 16.75 6.13 6.35
N ALA A 25 17.81 5.70 5.67
CA ALA A 25 18.46 6.52 4.65
C ALA A 25 17.61 6.64 3.39
N ALA A 26 17.31 7.86 2.98
CA ALA A 26 16.66 8.20 1.73
C ALA A 26 17.47 9.23 0.95
N TRP A 27 17.25 9.26 -0.35
CA TRP A 27 17.85 10.22 -1.26
C TRP A 27 16.86 11.31 -1.64
N ASP A 28 17.24 12.56 -1.47
CA ASP A 28 16.50 13.72 -1.98
C ASP A 28 17.03 14.08 -3.39
N PRO A 29 16.27 13.82 -4.46
CA PRO A 29 16.73 14.10 -5.81
C PRO A 29 16.80 15.62 -6.13
N HIS A 30 16.05 16.47 -5.41
CA HIS A 30 16.08 17.91 -5.61
C HIS A 30 17.30 18.56 -4.99
N LYS A 31 17.66 18.11 -3.78
CA LYS A 31 18.82 18.63 -3.06
C LYS A 31 20.11 17.88 -3.40
N ASN A 32 19.99 16.71 -4.05
CA ASN A 32 21.10 15.83 -4.38
C ASN A 32 21.90 15.41 -3.14
N GLU A 33 21.17 15.00 -2.06
CA GLU A 33 21.77 14.61 -0.79
C GLU A 33 21.06 13.42 -0.14
N TRP A 34 21.79 12.70 0.69
CA TRP A 34 21.21 11.69 1.57
C TRP A 34 20.72 12.33 2.85
N PHE A 35 19.59 11.83 3.37
CA PHE A 35 19.07 12.23 4.66
C PHE A 35 18.48 11.05 5.41
N ASP A 36 18.34 11.18 6.73
CA ASP A 36 17.66 10.22 7.59
C ASP A 36 16.18 10.60 7.69
N VAL A 37 15.29 9.66 7.29
CA VAL A 37 13.82 9.86 7.33
C VAL A 37 13.31 10.00 8.77
N PHE A 38 14.04 9.43 9.74
CA PHE A 38 13.71 9.44 11.17
C PHE A 38 14.86 10.06 11.99
N ASN A 39 15.29 11.25 11.62
CA ASN A 39 16.47 11.92 12.15
C ASN A 39 16.55 11.98 13.70
N ASP A 40 15.38 12.04 14.37
CA ASP A 40 15.29 12.09 15.84
C ASP A 40 15.02 10.70 16.46
N ASP A 41 15.08 9.62 15.67
CA ASP A 41 14.79 8.28 16.14
C ASP A 41 15.99 7.64 16.81
N ILE A 42 15.86 7.39 18.12
CA ILE A 42 16.89 6.77 18.96
C ILE A 42 16.73 5.25 19.10
N ARG A 43 15.77 4.64 18.33
CA ARG A 43 15.53 3.19 18.40
C ARG A 43 16.76 2.41 17.98
N THR A 44 17.01 1.32 18.66
CA THR A 44 18.10 0.38 18.38
C THR A 44 17.57 -0.81 17.58
N SER A 45 18.44 -1.63 17.03
CA SER A 45 18.05 -2.84 16.29
C SER A 45 17.27 -3.88 17.12
N ALA A 46 17.27 -3.75 18.44
CA ALA A 46 16.47 -4.58 19.35
C ALA A 46 15.02 -4.10 19.50
N ASP A 47 14.73 -2.86 19.10
CA ASP A 47 13.39 -2.30 19.19
C ASP A 47 12.49 -2.80 18.07
N TRP A 48 11.25 -3.17 18.41
CA TRP A 48 10.26 -3.64 17.45
C TRP A 48 9.99 -2.64 16.31
N GLY A 49 10.03 -1.35 16.61
CA GLY A 49 9.80 -0.26 15.67
C GLY A 49 11.06 0.26 14.97
N HIS A 50 12.23 -0.33 15.21
CA HIS A 50 13.43 0.00 14.43
C HIS A 50 13.24 -0.41 12.95
N TRP A 51 13.88 0.28 12.00
CA TRP A 51 13.69 -0.01 10.58
C TRP A 51 13.96 -1.47 10.19
N SER A 52 14.84 -2.18 10.90
CA SER A 52 15.10 -3.60 10.71
C SER A 52 14.19 -4.51 11.55
N GLY A 53 13.34 -3.93 12.40
CA GLY A 53 12.44 -4.66 13.28
C GLY A 53 11.21 -5.21 12.55
N ARG A 54 10.56 -6.19 13.17
CA ARG A 54 9.36 -6.83 12.59
C ARG A 54 8.18 -5.86 12.39
N GLY A 55 8.08 -4.84 13.24
CA GLY A 55 7.04 -3.82 13.14
C GLY A 55 7.19 -2.86 11.97
N MET A 56 8.37 -2.86 11.32
CA MET A 56 8.67 -2.02 10.16
C MET A 56 8.85 -2.84 8.88
N THR A 57 8.39 -4.11 8.89
CA THR A 57 8.41 -4.95 7.68
C THR A 57 7.55 -4.33 6.59
N TRP A 58 8.18 -3.94 5.49
CA TRP A 58 7.53 -3.23 4.38
C TRP A 58 6.36 -4.02 3.78
N ASN A 59 6.48 -5.35 3.70
CA ASN A 59 5.42 -6.24 3.20
C ASN A 59 4.08 -6.07 3.94
N THR A 60 4.10 -5.66 5.22
CA THR A 60 2.91 -5.54 6.05
C THR A 60 2.51 -4.11 6.37
N GLN A 61 3.46 -3.17 6.30
CA GLN A 61 3.22 -1.78 6.72
C GLN A 61 2.98 -0.83 5.56
N CYS A 62 3.71 -1.02 4.46
CA CYS A 62 3.77 -0.01 3.41
C CYS A 62 3.24 -0.52 2.06
N ALA A 63 3.53 -1.79 1.73
CA ALA A 63 3.39 -2.32 0.38
C ALA A 63 1.96 -2.26 -0.16
N PHE A 64 0.98 -2.61 0.65
CA PHE A 64 -0.42 -2.63 0.21
C PHE A 64 -0.90 -1.27 -0.31
N CYS A 65 -0.49 -0.17 0.37
CA CYS A 65 -0.88 1.19 0.01
C CYS A 65 0.05 1.83 -1.04
N HIS A 66 1.19 1.21 -1.33
CA HIS A 66 2.21 1.79 -2.20
C HIS A 66 2.53 0.97 -3.44
N MET A 67 1.86 -0.18 -3.65
CA MET A 67 2.02 -1.04 -4.81
C MET A 67 0.68 -1.41 -5.42
N THR A 68 0.65 -1.59 -6.73
CA THR A 68 -0.54 -2.02 -7.46
C THR A 68 -0.69 -3.53 -7.38
N ASP A 69 -1.88 -3.98 -7.01
CA ASP A 69 -2.25 -5.41 -6.88
C ASP A 69 -1.25 -6.20 -6.02
N PHE A 70 -0.94 -5.63 -4.86
CA PHE A 70 -0.02 -6.24 -3.92
C PHE A 70 -0.65 -7.46 -3.23
N LYS A 71 0.08 -8.58 -3.24
CA LYS A 71 -0.25 -9.78 -2.49
C LYS A 71 0.87 -10.08 -1.50
N LYS A 72 0.51 -10.14 -0.25
CA LYS A 72 1.44 -10.37 0.86
C LYS A 72 2.03 -11.78 0.81
N ASN A 73 1.20 -12.79 0.54
CA ASN A 73 1.55 -14.22 0.47
C ASN A 73 2.41 -14.66 1.68
N TYR A 74 1.91 -14.35 2.87
CA TYR A 74 2.57 -14.75 4.11
C TYR A 74 2.26 -16.19 4.44
N ASP A 75 3.31 -16.98 4.69
CA ASP A 75 3.20 -18.36 5.18
C ASP A 75 3.53 -18.39 6.68
N ILE A 76 2.51 -18.64 7.49
CA ILE A 76 2.63 -18.70 8.96
C ILE A 76 3.47 -19.87 9.43
N THR A 77 3.54 -20.97 8.66
CA THR A 77 4.26 -22.18 9.06
C THR A 77 5.77 -22.01 8.96
N THR A 78 6.21 -21.23 7.98
CA THR A 78 7.62 -20.94 7.72
C THR A 78 8.02 -19.53 8.16
N ASP A 79 7.08 -18.74 8.68
CA ASP A 79 7.25 -17.32 9.01
C ASP A 79 7.93 -16.54 7.89
N SER A 80 7.42 -16.70 6.66
CA SER A 80 8.03 -16.13 5.46
C SER A 80 7.03 -15.48 4.51
N TYR A 81 7.54 -14.60 3.66
CA TYR A 81 6.79 -13.87 2.66
C TYR A 81 7.24 -14.25 1.26
N LYS A 82 6.26 -14.46 0.36
CA LYS A 82 6.45 -14.58 -1.09
C LYS A 82 5.68 -13.47 -1.81
N SER A 83 5.81 -12.25 -1.27
CA SER A 83 5.06 -11.10 -1.77
C SER A 83 5.32 -10.83 -3.24
N ASN A 84 4.27 -10.47 -3.95
CA ASN A 84 4.33 -10.02 -5.33
C ASN A 84 3.39 -8.81 -5.55
N TRP A 85 3.57 -8.13 -6.64
CA TRP A 85 2.79 -6.97 -7.07
C TRP A 85 2.84 -6.83 -8.58
N LYS A 86 1.84 -6.18 -9.15
CA LYS A 86 1.76 -5.96 -10.60
C LYS A 86 2.65 -4.81 -11.05
N GLU A 87 2.59 -3.69 -10.33
CA GLU A 87 3.32 -2.47 -10.67
C GLU A 87 3.89 -1.79 -9.42
N MET A 88 5.01 -1.08 -9.61
CA MET A 88 5.58 -0.19 -8.59
C MET A 88 4.74 1.08 -8.51
N GLY A 89 4.35 1.46 -7.29
CA GLY A 89 3.43 2.59 -7.07
C GLY A 89 1.98 2.22 -7.32
N ILE A 90 1.10 3.21 -7.24
CA ILE A 90 -0.34 3.05 -7.42
C ILE A 90 -0.72 3.43 -8.85
N GLY A 91 -0.94 2.40 -9.68
CA GLY A 91 -1.45 2.54 -11.02
C GLY A 91 -2.98 2.59 -11.06
N CYS A 92 -3.51 2.88 -12.24
CA CYS A 92 -4.97 2.98 -12.45
C CYS A 92 -5.70 1.68 -12.09
N THR A 93 -5.08 0.55 -12.35
CA THR A 93 -5.67 -0.78 -12.10
C THR A 93 -5.78 -1.14 -10.61
N GLN A 94 -5.18 -0.35 -9.72
CA GLN A 94 -5.40 -0.52 -8.27
C GLN A 94 -6.85 -0.24 -7.87
N CYS A 95 -7.51 0.73 -8.53
CA CYS A 95 -8.89 1.13 -8.23
C CYS A 95 -9.86 0.82 -9.37
N HIS A 96 -9.35 0.58 -10.57
CA HIS A 96 -10.13 0.30 -11.76
C HIS A 96 -9.79 -1.10 -12.26
N GLU A 97 -10.81 -1.91 -12.56
CA GLU A 97 -10.61 -3.23 -13.12
C GLU A 97 -9.77 -3.19 -14.40
N ASP A 98 -8.97 -4.22 -14.61
CA ASP A 98 -8.17 -4.36 -15.82
C ASP A 98 -9.07 -4.63 -17.02
N HIS A 99 -9.24 -3.63 -17.88
CA HIS A 99 -10.09 -3.71 -19.07
C HIS A 99 -9.63 -4.73 -20.11
N THR A 100 -8.43 -5.26 -19.99
CA THR A 100 -7.95 -6.30 -20.92
C THR A 100 -8.79 -7.58 -20.85
N ASN A 101 -9.46 -7.81 -19.73
CA ASN A 101 -10.31 -8.98 -19.49
C ASN A 101 -11.81 -8.68 -19.49
N ASN A 102 -12.21 -7.41 -19.56
CA ASN A 102 -13.63 -7.02 -19.60
C ASN A 102 -13.94 -6.32 -20.92
N PRO A 103 -14.63 -6.99 -21.86
CA PRO A 103 -14.93 -6.43 -23.17
C PRO A 103 -16.01 -5.34 -23.18
N ASP A 104 -16.65 -5.06 -22.03
CA ASP A 104 -17.66 -4.01 -21.93
C ASP A 104 -17.06 -2.70 -21.37
N PRO A 105 -16.74 -1.71 -22.23
CA PRO A 105 -16.20 -0.43 -21.80
C PRO A 105 -17.19 0.41 -20.96
N LYS A 106 -18.44 -0.05 -20.77
CA LYS A 106 -19.47 0.68 -20.02
C LYS A 106 -19.47 0.36 -18.53
N THR A 107 -18.81 -0.71 -18.09
CA THR A 107 -18.89 -1.21 -16.70
C THR A 107 -17.61 -1.08 -15.89
N GLY A 108 -16.46 -0.85 -16.51
CA GLY A 108 -15.16 -1.03 -15.83
C GLY A 108 -14.44 0.25 -15.42
N CYS A 109 -14.34 1.27 -16.19
CA CYS A 109 -13.60 2.47 -15.82
C CYS A 109 -14.49 3.71 -15.84
N MET A 110 -14.49 4.47 -14.77
CA MET A 110 -15.04 5.81 -14.81
C MET A 110 -14.11 6.68 -15.67
N THR A 111 -14.38 6.73 -16.96
CA THR A 111 -13.55 7.40 -17.97
C THR A 111 -13.70 8.90 -17.94
N ASP A 112 -14.66 9.43 -17.18
CA ASP A 112 -14.93 10.85 -17.10
C ASP A 112 -15.31 11.33 -15.68
N LEU A 113 -15.09 12.62 -15.45
CA LEU A 113 -15.38 13.27 -14.17
C LEU A 113 -16.90 13.24 -13.83
N ALA A 114 -17.76 13.22 -14.84
CA ALA A 114 -19.22 13.21 -14.63
C ALA A 114 -19.69 11.88 -14.06
N SER A 115 -19.17 10.75 -14.58
CA SER A 115 -19.43 9.41 -14.06
C SER A 115 -18.91 9.25 -12.63
N HIS A 116 -17.72 9.79 -12.34
CA HIS A 116 -17.15 9.79 -10.97
C HIS A 116 -18.02 10.60 -10.01
N ASN A 117 -18.44 11.81 -10.40
CA ASN A 117 -19.29 12.66 -9.58
C ASN A 117 -20.69 12.04 -9.34
N LYS A 118 -21.24 11.35 -10.35
CA LYS A 118 -22.49 10.60 -10.20
C LYS A 118 -22.33 9.46 -9.19
N LEU A 119 -21.28 8.65 -9.29
CA LEU A 119 -21.01 7.57 -8.34
C LEU A 119 -20.84 8.10 -6.91
N LYS A 120 -20.09 9.21 -6.76
CA LYS A 120 -19.91 9.87 -5.46
C LYS A 120 -21.22 10.34 -4.85
N LYS A 121 -22.16 10.83 -5.67
CA LYS A 121 -23.47 11.27 -5.23
C LYS A 121 -24.40 10.10 -4.90
N ASP A 122 -24.46 9.11 -5.77
CA ASP A 122 -25.42 8.02 -5.70
C ASP A 122 -24.96 6.87 -4.77
N HIS A 123 -23.64 6.67 -4.66
CA HIS A 123 -23.04 5.58 -3.88
C HIS A 123 -21.80 6.02 -3.09
N PRO A 124 -21.90 7.01 -2.19
CA PRO A 124 -20.73 7.56 -1.48
C PRO A 124 -20.00 6.50 -0.64
N GLN A 125 -20.74 5.52 -0.10
CA GLN A 125 -20.15 4.45 0.72
C GLN A 125 -19.17 3.60 -0.08
N ARG A 126 -19.43 3.29 -1.35
CA ARG A 126 -18.51 2.50 -2.18
C ARG A 126 -17.17 3.22 -2.39
N ILE A 127 -17.20 4.54 -2.52
CA ILE A 127 -15.97 5.33 -2.62
C ILE A 127 -15.21 5.29 -1.29
N LEU A 128 -15.93 5.50 -0.17
CA LEU A 128 -15.31 5.43 1.15
C LEU A 128 -14.68 4.06 1.42
N ASP A 129 -15.39 2.98 1.11
CA ASP A 129 -14.90 1.61 1.28
C ASP A 129 -13.60 1.38 0.49
N SER A 130 -13.54 1.83 -0.76
CA SER A 130 -12.35 1.70 -1.60
C SER A 130 -11.19 2.56 -1.10
N CYS A 131 -11.44 3.81 -0.71
CA CYS A 131 -10.39 4.71 -0.23
C CYS A 131 -9.87 4.29 1.15
N ALA A 132 -10.75 3.85 2.04
CA ALA A 132 -10.41 3.48 3.41
C ALA A 132 -9.40 2.32 3.48
N ALA A 133 -9.37 1.45 2.50
CA ALA A 133 -8.40 0.36 2.42
C ALA A 133 -6.93 0.85 2.50
N CYS A 134 -6.64 2.04 1.96
CA CYS A 134 -5.33 2.68 2.04
C CYS A 134 -5.32 3.89 3.01
N HIS A 135 -6.44 4.60 3.14
CA HIS A 135 -6.53 5.85 3.91
C HIS A 135 -7.09 5.68 5.33
N SER A 136 -6.98 4.49 5.90
CA SER A 136 -7.33 4.26 7.30
C SER A 136 -6.26 3.46 8.04
N ARG A 137 -6.20 3.65 9.36
CA ARG A 137 -5.53 2.70 10.23
C ARG A 137 -6.48 1.55 10.51
N ARG A 138 -6.11 0.36 10.13
CA ARG A 138 -6.98 -0.81 10.17
C ARG A 138 -6.26 -2.07 10.68
N ALA A 139 -7.04 -3.01 11.20
CA ALA A 139 -6.64 -4.41 11.33
C ALA A 139 -7.18 -5.18 10.12
N GLU A 140 -6.43 -6.12 9.62
CA GLU A 140 -6.74 -6.91 8.43
C GLU A 140 -7.26 -8.29 8.87
N PHE A 141 -8.41 -8.71 8.32
CA PHE A 141 -8.97 -10.05 8.55
C PHE A 141 -8.44 -11.04 7.52
N ASP A 142 -8.31 -10.58 6.28
CA ASP A 142 -7.75 -11.35 5.16
C ASP A 142 -7.02 -10.41 4.18
N ASP A 143 -6.36 -10.96 3.17
CA ASP A 143 -5.63 -10.21 2.14
C ASP A 143 -6.28 -10.29 0.74
N ASN A 144 -7.61 -10.53 0.70
CA ASN A 144 -8.36 -10.73 -0.54
C ASN A 144 -9.20 -9.52 -0.97
N PHE A 145 -9.06 -8.36 -0.32
CA PHE A 145 -9.85 -7.17 -0.66
C PHE A 145 -9.64 -6.74 -2.11
N HIS A 146 -10.76 -6.49 -2.81
CA HIS A 146 -10.81 -5.86 -4.12
C HIS A 146 -11.60 -4.55 -4.05
N HIS A 147 -11.16 -3.56 -4.84
CA HIS A 147 -11.85 -2.27 -4.87
C HIS A 147 -13.29 -2.42 -5.36
N GLY A 148 -14.22 -1.82 -4.60
CA GLY A 148 -15.67 -1.97 -4.81
C GLY A 148 -16.35 -2.91 -3.84
N GLU A 149 -15.61 -3.72 -3.09
CA GLU A 149 -16.13 -4.52 -1.98
C GLU A 149 -16.32 -3.67 -0.73
N LYS A 150 -17.03 -4.23 0.24
CA LYS A 150 -17.26 -3.53 1.51
C LYS A 150 -16.01 -3.62 2.38
N PHE A 151 -15.50 -2.46 2.80
CA PHE A 151 -14.34 -2.37 3.68
C PHE A 151 -14.47 -3.25 4.95
N GLY A 152 -15.65 -3.22 5.59
CA GLY A 152 -15.87 -3.93 6.85
C GLY A 152 -15.88 -5.46 6.75
N ASP A 153 -15.96 -6.03 5.54
CA ASP A 153 -15.90 -7.48 5.34
C ASP A 153 -14.44 -7.98 5.41
N HIS A 154 -13.45 -7.11 5.14
CA HIS A 154 -12.02 -7.44 5.08
C HIS A 154 -11.19 -6.79 6.18
N TYR A 155 -11.69 -5.67 6.75
CA TYR A 155 -10.93 -4.86 7.69
C TYR A 155 -11.74 -4.39 8.88
N GLN A 156 -11.09 -4.29 10.03
CA GLN A 156 -11.59 -3.54 11.18
C GLN A 156 -10.97 -2.14 11.18
N LEU A 157 -11.80 -1.12 11.11
CA LEU A 157 -11.36 0.27 11.23
C LEU A 157 -10.87 0.55 12.65
N LEU A 158 -9.66 1.06 12.78
CA LEU A 158 -9.07 1.52 14.05
C LEU A 158 -9.09 3.05 14.16
N SER A 159 -8.74 3.76 13.09
CA SER A 159 -8.90 5.21 12.97
C SER A 159 -8.80 5.63 11.50
N LEU A 160 -9.41 6.79 11.16
CA LEU A 160 -9.18 7.42 9.87
C LEU A 160 -7.82 8.14 9.91
N ILE A 161 -7.01 7.88 8.89
CA ILE A 161 -5.84 8.69 8.59
C ILE A 161 -6.35 9.82 7.72
N HIS A 162 -5.94 11.05 7.99
CA HIS A 162 -6.44 12.25 7.31
C HIS A 162 -6.64 12.05 5.81
N ILE A 163 -7.86 12.21 5.36
CA ILE A 163 -8.23 12.23 3.94
C ILE A 163 -8.33 13.70 3.52
#